data_e9f737a0c761fd8d6e8848dfa5a5f0a6
#
_entry.id   e9f737a0c761fd8d6e8848dfa5a5f0a6
#
_cell.length_a   1.000
_cell.length_b   1.000
_cell.length_c   1.000
_cell.angle_alpha   90.00
_cell.angle_beta   90.00
_cell.angle_gamma   90.00
#
_symmetry.space_group_name_H-M   'P 1'
#
loop_
_entity.id
_entity.type
_entity.pdbx_description
1 polymer ?
#
loop_
_entity_poly.entity_id
_entity_poly.type
_entity_poly.pdbx_seq_one_letter_code
_entity_poly.pdbx_strand_id
1 'polypeptide(L)'
;KCRLDGFKKSDMAQVRDIFECVSSHFKTFPELREEVHFVGSMQGRVKAFAEEFFKEMRSNPHNSWARDEDIQKVAMRRARKVAYTSCYAYSHSAGKEYGLDGVVFNTAWAGTKITESLQGDVKAKFHPEGCDTVKSVFDHELGHRIDELLHVSQQLGSKDWYQEAIVLGAGYIKDNLSKYAMTNLKEFVAEAWSEYLNNPNPRELTSHVGEMIKAEYEARYKKSGE
;
A
#
# COMPACT_ATOMS: atom_id res chain seq x y z
N LYS A 1 -15.52 -4.62 6.51
CA LYS A 1 -15.93 -3.23 6.25
C LYS A 1 -14.67 -2.34 6.35
N CYS A 2 -14.21 -1.77 5.24
CA CYS A 2 -13.06 -0.88 5.24
C CYS A 2 -13.42 0.47 5.86
N ARG A 3 -12.57 0.97 6.78
CA ARG A 3 -12.70 2.27 7.43
C ARG A 3 -11.88 3.30 6.64
N LEU A 4 -12.52 4.41 6.22
CA LEU A 4 -11.86 5.57 5.63
C LEU A 4 -11.82 6.69 6.67
N ASP A 5 -10.63 7.12 7.10
CA ASP A 5 -10.51 8.00 8.27
C ASP A 5 -9.33 8.98 8.21
N GLY A 6 -9.46 10.08 8.95
CA GLY A 6 -8.39 11.01 9.28
C GLY A 6 -8.00 12.01 8.19
N PHE A 7 -8.76 12.08 7.09
CA PHE A 7 -8.55 13.11 6.06
C PHE A 7 -9.20 14.44 6.44
N LYS A 8 -8.59 15.52 6.00
CA LYS A 8 -9.11 16.88 6.17
C LYS A 8 -9.85 17.33 4.90
N LYS A 9 -10.62 18.41 5.02
CA LYS A 9 -11.31 19.01 3.87
C LYS A 9 -10.35 19.44 2.76
N SER A 10 -9.12 19.84 3.10
CA SER A 10 -8.06 20.18 2.14
C SER A 10 -7.58 18.99 1.31
N ASP A 11 -7.82 17.77 1.78
CA ASP A 11 -7.29 16.56 1.16
C ASP A 11 -8.33 15.88 0.23
N MET A 12 -9.49 16.53 0.01
CA MET A 12 -10.64 15.91 -0.65
C MET A 12 -10.38 15.50 -2.11
N ALA A 13 -9.50 16.19 -2.82
CA ALA A 13 -9.11 15.78 -4.18
C ALA A 13 -8.42 14.42 -4.13
N GLN A 14 -7.42 14.26 -3.26
CA GLN A 14 -6.69 13.01 -3.07
C GLN A 14 -7.60 11.90 -2.51
N VAL A 15 -8.51 12.24 -1.60
CA VAL A 15 -9.48 11.27 -1.04
C VAL A 15 -10.36 10.66 -2.12
N ARG A 16 -10.75 11.44 -3.12
CA ARG A 16 -11.53 10.92 -4.25
C ARG A 16 -10.74 9.89 -5.05
N ASP A 17 -9.51 10.24 -5.42
CA ASP A 17 -8.63 9.35 -6.18
C ASP A 17 -8.33 8.05 -5.40
N ILE A 18 -8.07 8.18 -4.09
CA ILE A 18 -7.88 7.05 -3.18
C ILE A 18 -9.13 6.15 -3.15
N PHE A 19 -10.31 6.74 -2.99
CA PHE A 19 -11.56 5.99 -2.93
C PHE A 19 -11.85 5.24 -4.24
N GLU A 20 -11.65 5.88 -5.39
CA GLU A 20 -11.82 5.27 -6.70
C GLU A 20 -10.84 4.11 -6.91
N CYS A 21 -9.56 4.29 -6.53
CA CYS A 21 -8.54 3.26 -6.58
C CYS A 21 -8.92 2.04 -5.72
N VAL A 22 -9.19 2.24 -4.43
CA VAL A 22 -9.55 1.16 -3.50
C VAL A 22 -10.83 0.45 -3.93
N SER A 23 -11.84 1.19 -4.40
CA SER A 23 -13.10 0.62 -4.86
C SER A 23 -12.91 -0.26 -6.10
N SER A 24 -12.05 0.16 -7.04
CA SER A 24 -11.68 -0.63 -8.21
C SER A 24 -11.00 -1.94 -7.84
N HIS A 25 -10.02 -1.88 -6.92
CA HIS A 25 -9.33 -3.08 -6.43
C HIS A 25 -10.29 -4.04 -5.72
N PHE A 26 -11.17 -3.55 -4.85
CA PHE A 26 -12.17 -4.36 -4.16
C PHE A 26 -13.24 -4.97 -5.10
N LYS A 27 -13.43 -4.37 -6.27
CA LYS A 27 -14.29 -4.95 -7.32
C LYS A 27 -13.57 -6.08 -8.06
N THR A 28 -12.28 -5.89 -8.34
CA THR A 28 -11.47 -6.86 -9.09
C THR A 28 -11.02 -8.03 -8.20
N PHE A 29 -10.67 -7.74 -6.97
CA PHE A 29 -10.16 -8.67 -5.95
C PHE A 29 -10.99 -8.54 -4.66
N PRO A 30 -12.22 -9.10 -4.59
CA PRO A 30 -13.08 -8.96 -3.41
C PRO A 30 -12.44 -9.42 -2.09
N GLU A 31 -11.53 -10.38 -2.14
CA GLU A 31 -10.81 -10.95 -0.99
C GLU A 31 -9.87 -9.95 -0.32
N LEU A 32 -9.45 -8.90 -1.04
CA LEU A 32 -8.68 -7.80 -0.42
C LEU A 32 -9.42 -7.12 0.74
N ARG A 33 -10.74 -7.26 0.84
CA ARG A 33 -11.52 -6.72 1.96
C ARG A 33 -11.18 -7.37 3.30
N GLU A 34 -10.59 -8.57 3.26
CA GLU A 34 -10.10 -9.28 4.46
C GLU A 34 -8.65 -8.89 4.81
N GLU A 35 -7.99 -8.15 3.90
CA GLU A 35 -6.60 -7.72 4.05
C GLU A 35 -6.44 -6.19 4.12
N VAL A 36 -7.52 -5.43 3.90
CA VAL A 36 -7.52 -3.96 3.93
C VAL A 36 -8.74 -3.46 4.71
N HIS A 37 -8.57 -3.31 6.02
CA HIS A 37 -9.62 -2.84 6.93
C HIS A 37 -9.59 -1.33 7.15
N PHE A 38 -8.43 -0.71 6.95
CA PHE A 38 -8.21 0.71 7.13
C PHE A 38 -7.60 1.34 5.88
N VAL A 39 -8.20 2.44 5.42
CA VAL A 39 -7.61 3.35 4.45
C VAL A 39 -7.73 4.75 5.00
N GLY A 40 -6.62 5.44 5.19
CA GLY A 40 -6.72 6.73 5.86
C GLY A 40 -5.43 7.51 5.90
N SER A 41 -5.48 8.66 6.57
CA SER A 41 -4.29 9.43 6.83
C SER A 41 -3.44 8.80 7.93
N MET A 42 -2.14 9.08 7.90
CA MET A 42 -1.22 8.68 8.97
C MET A 42 -1.68 9.19 10.35
N GLN A 43 -2.18 10.41 10.42
CA GLN A 43 -2.69 10.98 11.66
C GLN A 43 -3.96 10.28 12.14
N GLY A 44 -4.86 9.93 11.22
CA GLY A 44 -6.07 9.14 11.51
C GLY A 44 -5.72 7.77 12.08
N ARG A 45 -4.75 7.08 11.46
CA ARG A 45 -4.27 5.78 11.94
C ARG A 45 -3.66 5.87 13.33
N VAL A 46 -2.78 6.85 13.56
CA VAL A 46 -2.18 7.06 14.91
C VAL A 46 -3.25 7.30 15.95
N LYS A 47 -4.28 8.12 15.64
CA LYS A 47 -5.40 8.35 16.55
C LYS A 47 -6.19 7.07 16.82
N ALA A 48 -6.50 6.30 15.79
CA ALA A 48 -7.21 5.02 15.94
C ALA A 48 -6.44 4.01 16.79
N PHE A 49 -5.12 3.86 16.58
CA PHE A 49 -4.29 3.04 17.45
C PHE A 49 -4.24 3.54 18.89
N ALA A 50 -4.18 4.86 19.10
CA ALA A 50 -4.18 5.41 20.45
C ALA A 50 -5.50 5.10 21.19
N GLU A 51 -6.63 5.11 20.48
CA GLU A 51 -7.94 4.75 21.03
C GLU A 51 -7.96 3.26 21.45
N GLU A 52 -7.43 2.36 20.62
CA GLU A 52 -7.39 0.92 20.95
C GLU A 52 -6.41 0.63 22.10
N PHE A 53 -5.21 1.23 22.08
CA PHE A 53 -4.26 1.10 23.18
C PHE A 53 -4.79 1.67 24.50
N PHE A 54 -5.57 2.75 24.43
CA PHE A 54 -6.24 3.30 25.61
C PHE A 54 -7.25 2.28 26.19
N LYS A 55 -8.10 1.69 25.36
CA LYS A 55 -9.09 0.68 25.76
C LYS A 55 -8.38 -0.55 26.40
N GLU A 56 -7.34 -1.07 25.73
CA GLU A 56 -6.52 -2.18 26.21
C GLU A 56 -5.91 -1.87 27.58
N MET A 57 -5.28 -0.72 27.72
CA MET A 57 -4.65 -0.31 28.99
C MET A 57 -5.70 -0.05 30.08
N ARG A 58 -6.86 0.51 29.74
CA ARG A 58 -7.91 0.81 30.71
C ARG A 58 -8.61 -0.45 31.21
N SER A 59 -8.76 -1.46 30.36
CA SER A 59 -9.34 -2.75 30.73
C SER A 59 -8.43 -3.60 31.62
N ASN A 60 -7.13 -3.28 31.70
CA ASN A 60 -6.19 -3.99 32.54
C ASN A 60 -6.37 -3.59 34.02
N PRO A 61 -6.73 -4.52 34.93
CA PRO A 61 -6.94 -4.22 36.36
C PRO A 61 -5.73 -3.57 37.04
N HIS A 62 -4.51 -3.87 36.60
CA HIS A 62 -3.28 -3.27 37.12
C HIS A 62 -3.17 -1.77 36.89
N ASN A 63 -3.95 -1.22 35.94
CA ASN A 63 -4.00 0.21 35.63
C ASN A 63 -5.19 0.94 36.27
N SER A 64 -5.96 0.27 37.15
CA SER A 64 -7.19 0.85 37.77
C SER A 64 -6.92 2.14 38.55
N TRP A 65 -5.74 2.32 39.09
CA TRP A 65 -5.30 3.50 39.84
C TRP A 65 -4.85 4.66 38.94
N ALA A 66 -4.55 4.41 37.66
CA ALA A 66 -4.06 5.43 36.77
C ALA A 66 -5.21 6.35 36.25
N ARG A 67 -4.91 7.63 36.11
CA ARG A 67 -5.87 8.58 35.55
C ARG A 67 -5.98 8.39 34.04
N ASP A 68 -7.16 8.61 33.49
CA ASP A 68 -7.40 8.48 32.04
C ASP A 68 -6.47 9.34 31.19
N GLU A 69 -6.15 10.56 31.65
CA GLU A 69 -5.23 11.47 30.96
C GLU A 69 -3.82 10.89 30.84
N ASP A 70 -3.33 10.19 31.86
CA ASP A 70 -2.01 9.57 31.87
C ASP A 70 -1.96 8.35 30.96
N ILE A 71 -3.01 7.51 31.00
CA ILE A 71 -3.20 6.39 30.08
C ILE A 71 -3.26 6.90 28.64
N GLN A 72 -4.00 7.97 28.37
CA GLN A 72 -4.15 8.58 27.05
C GLN A 72 -2.80 9.08 26.49
N LYS A 73 -1.98 9.74 27.32
CA LYS A 73 -0.62 10.15 26.93
C LYS A 73 0.28 8.97 26.57
N VAL A 74 0.22 7.89 27.34
CA VAL A 74 1.00 6.68 27.06
C VAL A 74 0.52 6.00 25.78
N ALA A 75 -0.79 5.84 25.60
CA ALA A 75 -1.41 5.26 24.42
C ALA A 75 -1.02 6.04 23.16
N MET A 76 -1.10 7.38 23.19
CA MET A 76 -0.71 8.23 22.08
C MET A 76 0.80 8.11 21.77
N ARG A 77 1.66 8.04 22.79
CA ARG A 77 3.10 7.82 22.58
C ARG A 77 3.40 6.47 21.94
N ARG A 78 2.68 5.41 22.35
CA ARG A 78 2.78 4.07 21.76
C ARG A 78 2.33 4.08 20.31
N ALA A 79 1.17 4.70 20.03
CA ALA A 79 0.60 4.80 18.70
C ALA A 79 1.49 5.55 17.69
N ARG A 80 2.21 6.58 18.13
CA ARG A 80 3.15 7.33 17.25
C ARG A 80 4.30 6.47 16.74
N LYS A 81 4.63 5.36 17.39
CA LYS A 81 5.69 4.44 16.93
C LYS A 81 5.31 3.65 15.67
N VAL A 82 4.02 3.58 15.32
CA VAL A 82 3.54 2.93 14.10
C VAL A 82 3.41 3.90 12.90
N ALA A 83 3.88 5.13 13.03
CA ALA A 83 3.84 6.11 11.95
C ALA A 83 5.16 6.14 11.17
N TYR A 84 5.07 6.04 9.85
CA TYR A 84 6.19 6.20 8.92
C TYR A 84 6.04 7.56 8.22
N THR A 85 7.05 8.40 8.32
CA THR A 85 6.96 9.80 7.87
C THR A 85 7.74 10.10 6.60
N SER A 86 8.55 9.15 6.12
CA SER A 86 9.47 9.34 4.99
C SER A 86 8.92 8.89 3.64
N CYS A 87 7.69 8.36 3.57
CA CYS A 87 7.05 7.87 2.36
C CYS A 87 5.76 8.63 2.04
N TYR A 88 5.29 8.54 0.81
CA TYR A 88 4.02 9.11 0.35
C TYR A 88 2.82 8.37 0.95
N ALA A 89 2.89 7.05 0.92
CA ALA A 89 1.96 6.14 1.55
C ALA A 89 2.70 4.90 2.05
N TYR A 90 2.04 4.04 2.76
CA TYR A 90 2.56 2.72 3.11
C TYR A 90 1.44 1.72 3.36
N SER A 91 1.69 0.48 3.01
CA SER A 91 0.85 -0.67 3.31
C SER A 91 1.34 -1.35 4.58
N HIS A 92 0.43 -1.80 5.45
CA HIS A 92 0.82 -2.37 6.73
C HIS A 92 -0.18 -3.42 7.22
N SER A 93 0.35 -4.58 7.64
CA SER A 93 -0.43 -5.67 8.24
C SER A 93 -0.62 -5.54 9.77
N ALA A 94 0.19 -4.70 10.45
CA ALA A 94 0.03 -4.50 11.88
C ALA A 94 -1.28 -3.81 12.23
N GLY A 95 -1.89 -4.27 13.32
CA GLY A 95 -3.18 -3.77 13.80
C GLY A 95 -4.36 -4.48 13.17
N LYS A 96 -4.16 -5.64 12.53
CA LYS A 96 -5.25 -6.48 12.00
C LYS A 96 -6.23 -6.86 13.10
N GLU A 97 -5.74 -7.12 14.30
CA GLU A 97 -6.53 -7.39 15.51
C GLU A 97 -7.47 -6.25 15.90
N TYR A 98 -7.18 -5.02 15.46
CA TYR A 98 -8.01 -3.81 15.68
C TYR A 98 -8.73 -3.35 14.41
N GLY A 99 -8.57 -4.05 13.28
CA GLY A 99 -9.06 -3.60 11.98
C GLY A 99 -8.38 -2.32 11.50
N LEU A 100 -7.07 -2.17 11.76
CA LEU A 100 -6.25 -1.01 11.41
C LEU A 100 -5.11 -1.35 10.44
N ASP A 101 -5.10 -2.58 9.92
CA ASP A 101 -4.27 -3.00 8.79
C ASP A 101 -4.80 -2.43 7.47
N GLY A 102 -3.92 -2.15 6.53
CA GLY A 102 -4.29 -1.61 5.22
C GLY A 102 -3.34 -0.54 4.70
N VAL A 103 -3.86 0.51 4.10
CA VAL A 103 -3.09 1.53 3.40
C VAL A 103 -3.21 2.90 4.05
N VAL A 104 -2.08 3.54 4.27
CA VAL A 104 -2.00 4.83 4.95
C VAL A 104 -1.33 5.86 4.05
N PHE A 105 -1.99 7.01 3.87
CA PHE A 105 -1.48 8.15 3.14
C PHE A 105 -0.83 9.17 4.07
N ASN A 106 0.36 9.63 3.71
CA ASN A 106 1.05 10.68 4.43
C ASN A 106 0.57 12.06 3.94
N THR A 107 -0.38 12.64 4.65
CA THR A 107 -0.97 13.94 4.28
C THR A 107 0.01 15.14 4.35
N ALA A 108 1.25 14.95 4.81
CA ALA A 108 2.29 15.96 4.66
C ALA A 108 2.64 16.22 3.19
N TRP A 109 2.35 15.27 2.31
CA TRP A 109 2.50 15.35 0.85
C TRP A 109 1.21 15.75 0.12
N ALA A 110 0.11 16.01 0.82
CA ALA A 110 -1.15 16.40 0.17
C ALA A 110 -1.00 17.73 -0.61
N GLY A 111 -1.83 17.87 -1.64
CA GLY A 111 -1.84 19.04 -2.52
C GLY A 111 -0.85 18.92 -3.68
N THR A 112 -0.41 20.06 -4.24
CA THR A 112 0.44 20.09 -5.45
C THR A 112 1.84 19.50 -5.25
N LYS A 113 2.36 19.51 -4.02
CA LYS A 113 3.69 19.00 -3.69
C LYS A 113 3.87 17.52 -4.07
N ILE A 114 2.84 16.69 -3.89
CA ILE A 114 2.97 15.28 -4.21
C ILE A 114 3.09 15.07 -5.72
N THR A 115 2.32 15.80 -6.52
CA THR A 115 2.38 15.68 -7.98
C THR A 115 3.75 16.08 -8.52
N GLU A 116 4.27 17.22 -8.08
CA GLU A 116 5.61 17.67 -8.49
C GLU A 116 6.70 16.69 -8.08
N SER A 117 6.61 16.14 -6.87
CA SER A 117 7.57 15.16 -6.36
C SER A 117 7.51 13.85 -7.16
N LEU A 118 6.31 13.32 -7.37
CA LEU A 118 6.11 12.08 -8.14
C LEU A 118 6.57 12.24 -9.61
N GLN A 119 6.31 13.37 -10.25
CA GLN A 119 6.81 13.67 -11.59
C GLN A 119 8.35 13.70 -11.62
N GLY A 120 8.97 14.26 -10.57
CA GLY A 120 10.42 14.22 -10.40
C GLY A 120 10.95 12.79 -10.26
N ASP A 121 10.29 11.98 -9.46
CA ASP A 121 10.67 10.59 -9.22
C ASP A 121 10.54 9.71 -10.48
N VAL A 122 9.45 9.88 -11.25
CA VAL A 122 9.27 9.18 -12.54
C VAL A 122 10.34 9.63 -13.55
N LYS A 123 10.61 10.94 -13.64
CA LYS A 123 11.69 11.46 -14.51
C LYS A 123 13.06 10.93 -14.14
N ALA A 124 13.31 10.71 -12.84
CA ALA A 124 14.56 10.12 -12.33
C ALA A 124 14.58 8.58 -12.44
N LYS A 125 13.54 7.96 -12.99
CA LYS A 125 13.32 6.50 -13.03
C LYS A 125 13.36 5.87 -11.64
N PHE A 126 13.01 6.64 -10.60
CA PHE A 126 12.85 6.11 -9.24
C PHE A 126 11.56 5.32 -9.13
N HIS A 127 10.46 5.85 -9.67
CA HIS A 127 9.18 5.16 -9.90
C HIS A 127 8.96 4.92 -11.39
N PRO A 128 8.04 3.97 -11.76
CA PRO A 128 7.79 3.61 -13.15
C PRO A 128 7.09 4.71 -13.96
N GLU A 129 7.09 4.55 -15.27
CA GLU A 129 6.36 5.43 -16.19
C GLU A 129 4.85 5.39 -15.91
N GLY A 130 4.20 6.56 -15.95
CA GLY A 130 2.77 6.71 -15.66
C GLY A 130 2.43 6.70 -14.15
N CYS A 131 3.40 6.50 -13.26
CA CYS A 131 3.19 6.42 -11.81
C CYS A 131 3.45 7.76 -11.11
N ASP A 132 2.87 8.86 -11.62
CA ASP A 132 3.06 10.23 -11.13
C ASP A 132 1.81 10.81 -10.44
N THR A 133 0.90 9.96 -9.97
CA THR A 133 -0.37 10.35 -9.35
C THR A 133 -0.54 9.75 -7.96
N VAL A 134 -1.43 10.32 -7.13
CA VAL A 134 -1.83 9.70 -5.86
C VAL A 134 -2.48 8.34 -6.08
N LYS A 135 -3.22 8.18 -7.17
CA LYS A 135 -3.80 6.89 -7.57
C LYS A 135 -2.71 5.83 -7.74
N SER A 136 -1.65 6.13 -8.50
CA SER A 136 -0.56 5.18 -8.74
C SER A 136 0.20 4.82 -7.46
N VAL A 137 0.35 5.75 -6.51
CA VAL A 137 0.88 5.44 -5.18
C VAL A 137 0.00 4.43 -4.45
N PHE A 138 -1.33 4.58 -4.52
CA PHE A 138 -2.25 3.63 -3.89
C PHE A 138 -2.31 2.30 -4.63
N ASP A 139 -2.20 2.28 -5.96
CA ASP A 139 -2.08 1.05 -6.75
C ASP A 139 -0.82 0.26 -6.35
N HIS A 140 0.30 0.95 -6.08
CA HIS A 140 1.52 0.36 -5.55
C HIS A 140 1.28 -0.27 -4.16
N GLU A 141 0.69 0.47 -3.22
CA GLU A 141 0.43 -0.01 -1.86
C GLU A 141 -0.56 -1.19 -1.83
N LEU A 142 -1.56 -1.15 -2.71
CA LEU A 142 -2.49 -2.27 -2.88
C LEU A 142 -1.81 -3.44 -3.60
N GLY A 143 -0.80 -3.20 -4.43
CA GLY A 143 0.08 -4.21 -5.01
C GLY A 143 0.74 -5.07 -3.93
N HIS A 144 1.21 -4.48 -2.84
CA HIS A 144 1.72 -5.22 -1.68
C HIS A 144 0.65 -6.12 -1.05
N ARG A 145 -0.60 -5.63 -0.93
CA ARG A 145 -1.71 -6.44 -0.39
C ARG A 145 -2.09 -7.59 -1.32
N ILE A 146 -2.05 -7.35 -2.63
CA ILE A 146 -2.26 -8.38 -3.65
C ILE A 146 -1.14 -9.42 -3.59
N ASP A 147 0.12 -8.98 -3.44
CA ASP A 147 1.25 -9.90 -3.30
C ASP A 147 1.14 -10.75 -2.04
N GLU A 148 0.69 -10.20 -0.92
CA GLU A 148 0.43 -10.97 0.30
C GLU A 148 -0.71 -11.99 0.12
N LEU A 149 -1.75 -11.64 -0.63
CA LEU A 149 -2.87 -12.52 -0.94
C LEU A 149 -2.48 -13.66 -1.88
N LEU A 150 -1.69 -13.37 -2.92
CA LEU A 150 -1.41 -14.28 -4.03
C LEU A 150 0.00 -14.89 -3.99
N HIS A 151 0.91 -14.36 -3.17
CA HIS A 151 2.32 -14.77 -3.07
C HIS A 151 3.09 -14.68 -4.40
N VAL A 152 2.81 -13.64 -5.20
CA VAL A 152 3.38 -13.44 -6.54
C VAL A 152 4.90 -13.27 -6.48
N SER A 153 5.40 -12.48 -5.53
CA SER A 153 6.84 -12.23 -5.36
C SER A 153 7.63 -13.51 -5.09
N GLN A 154 7.03 -14.50 -4.42
CA GLN A 154 7.67 -15.79 -4.14
C GLN A 154 7.82 -16.66 -5.40
N GLN A 155 7.06 -16.40 -6.44
CA GLN A 155 7.03 -17.17 -7.67
C GLN A 155 7.96 -16.59 -8.76
N LEU A 156 8.40 -15.33 -8.62
CA LEU A 156 9.21 -14.63 -9.64
C LEU A 156 10.45 -15.43 -10.01
N GLY A 157 11.14 -16.04 -9.03
CA GLY A 157 12.32 -16.82 -9.25
C GLY A 157 12.16 -18.05 -10.16
N SER A 158 10.93 -18.49 -10.42
CA SER A 158 10.60 -19.59 -11.33
C SER A 158 10.22 -19.15 -12.75
N LYS A 159 10.21 -17.82 -13.02
CA LYS A 159 9.78 -17.27 -14.30
C LYS A 159 10.99 -16.94 -15.19
N ASP A 160 11.02 -17.48 -16.38
CA ASP A 160 12.15 -17.29 -17.33
C ASP A 160 12.40 -15.81 -17.64
N TRP A 161 11.34 -15.03 -17.91
CA TRP A 161 11.45 -13.60 -18.17
C TRP A 161 12.05 -12.82 -16.99
N TYR A 162 11.77 -13.25 -15.73
CA TYR A 162 12.36 -12.62 -14.57
C TYR A 162 13.84 -12.98 -14.42
N GLN A 163 14.19 -14.25 -14.65
CA GLN A 163 15.59 -14.70 -14.66
C GLN A 163 16.40 -13.97 -15.75
N GLU A 164 15.82 -13.79 -16.93
CA GLU A 164 16.45 -13.01 -18.00
C GLU A 164 16.68 -11.56 -17.57
N ALA A 165 15.69 -10.90 -16.94
CA ALA A 165 15.84 -9.55 -16.42
C ALA A 165 16.96 -9.44 -15.36
N ILE A 166 17.12 -10.46 -14.50
CA ILE A 166 18.21 -10.52 -13.51
C ILE A 166 19.56 -10.67 -14.20
N VAL A 167 19.67 -11.51 -15.23
CA VAL A 167 20.91 -11.70 -16.02
C VAL A 167 21.30 -10.42 -16.75
N LEU A 168 20.34 -9.69 -17.31
CA LEU A 168 20.56 -8.38 -17.95
C LEU A 168 20.95 -7.28 -16.93
N GLY A 169 20.64 -7.48 -15.66
CA GLY A 169 21.16 -6.73 -14.52
C GLY A 169 20.36 -5.48 -14.15
N ALA A 170 20.86 -4.79 -13.12
CA ALA A 170 20.17 -3.67 -12.48
C ALA A 170 19.86 -2.50 -13.44
N GLY A 171 20.71 -2.25 -14.41
CA GLY A 171 20.48 -1.23 -15.43
C GLY A 171 19.24 -1.52 -16.27
N TYR A 172 19.09 -2.77 -16.68
CA TYR A 172 17.92 -3.22 -17.42
C TYR A 172 16.61 -3.06 -16.61
N ILE A 173 16.61 -3.54 -15.36
CA ILE A 173 15.42 -3.42 -14.49
C ILE A 173 15.07 -1.95 -14.26
N LYS A 174 16.04 -1.09 -13.98
CA LYS A 174 15.83 0.35 -13.82
C LYS A 174 15.18 0.98 -15.06
N ASP A 175 15.67 0.60 -16.25
CA ASP A 175 15.21 1.19 -17.52
C ASP A 175 13.88 0.62 -17.99
N ASN A 176 13.54 -0.61 -17.62
CA ASN A 176 12.32 -1.31 -18.02
C ASN A 176 11.25 -1.44 -16.90
N LEU A 177 11.54 -0.93 -15.72
CA LEU A 177 10.59 -0.81 -14.62
C LEU A 177 10.93 0.42 -13.77
N SER A 178 11.77 0.29 -12.73
CA SER A 178 12.15 1.43 -11.89
C SER A 178 13.39 1.11 -11.05
N LYS A 179 14.01 2.16 -10.50
CA LYS A 179 15.07 2.01 -9.52
C LYS A 179 14.54 1.42 -8.21
N TYR A 180 13.33 1.79 -7.79
CA TYR A 180 12.74 1.34 -6.54
C TYR A 180 12.38 -0.15 -6.58
N ALA A 181 11.98 -0.68 -7.72
CA ALA A 181 11.72 -2.10 -7.94
C ALA A 181 12.93 -3.02 -7.60
N MET A 182 14.14 -2.49 -7.63
CA MET A 182 15.34 -3.25 -7.28
C MET A 182 15.57 -3.41 -5.78
N THR A 183 14.77 -2.78 -4.93
CA THR A 183 14.92 -2.82 -3.48
C THR A 183 14.69 -4.23 -2.93
N ASN A 184 13.63 -4.89 -3.37
CA ASN A 184 13.29 -6.29 -3.07
C ASN A 184 12.18 -6.78 -4.00
N LEU A 185 11.86 -8.10 -3.93
CA LEU A 185 10.86 -8.73 -4.79
C LEU A 185 9.43 -8.18 -4.59
N LYS A 186 9.07 -7.75 -3.39
CA LYS A 186 7.75 -7.17 -3.12
C LYS A 186 7.61 -5.79 -3.76
N GLU A 187 8.66 -4.97 -3.70
CA GLU A 187 8.69 -3.69 -4.41
C GLU A 187 8.67 -3.88 -5.92
N PHE A 188 9.35 -4.90 -6.44
CA PHE A 188 9.28 -5.24 -7.86
C PHE A 188 7.83 -5.51 -8.31
N VAL A 189 7.09 -6.31 -7.54
CA VAL A 189 5.67 -6.62 -7.84
C VAL A 189 4.81 -5.37 -7.71
N ALA A 190 4.97 -4.59 -6.64
CA ALA A 190 4.15 -3.40 -6.38
C ALA A 190 4.38 -2.30 -7.44
N GLU A 191 5.64 -2.03 -7.83
CA GLU A 191 5.99 -1.09 -8.88
C GLU A 191 5.44 -1.56 -10.25
N ALA A 192 5.61 -2.83 -10.58
CA ALA A 192 5.09 -3.39 -11.83
C ALA A 192 3.55 -3.34 -11.87
N TRP A 193 2.88 -3.67 -10.77
CA TRP A 193 1.43 -3.57 -10.69
C TRP A 193 0.93 -2.14 -10.84
N SER A 194 1.60 -1.17 -10.20
CA SER A 194 1.26 0.24 -10.33
C SER A 194 1.39 0.72 -11.78
N GLU A 195 2.49 0.41 -12.47
CA GLU A 195 2.66 0.77 -13.88
C GLU A 195 1.62 0.08 -14.77
N TYR A 196 1.37 -1.21 -14.55
CA TYR A 196 0.39 -1.97 -15.33
C TYR A 196 -1.00 -1.33 -15.34
N LEU A 197 -1.37 -0.67 -14.24
CA LEU A 197 -2.67 0.00 -14.10
C LEU A 197 -2.68 1.47 -14.56
N ASN A 198 -1.52 2.13 -14.61
CA ASN A 198 -1.44 3.58 -14.82
C ASN A 198 -0.74 3.98 -16.12
N ASN A 199 0.04 3.09 -16.73
CA ASN A 199 0.64 3.34 -18.04
C ASN A 199 -0.28 2.75 -19.14
N PRO A 200 -0.80 3.54 -20.07
CA PRO A 200 -1.63 3.03 -21.16
C PRO A 200 -0.89 2.05 -22.11
N ASN A 201 0.46 2.09 -22.08
CA ASN A 201 1.32 1.18 -22.81
C ASN A 201 2.32 0.55 -21.81
N PRO A 202 1.87 -0.35 -20.95
CA PRO A 202 2.74 -0.93 -19.93
C PRO A 202 3.90 -1.70 -20.57
N ARG A 203 5.09 -1.53 -20.00
CA ARG A 203 6.29 -2.17 -20.50
C ARG A 203 6.24 -3.69 -20.28
N GLU A 204 7.10 -4.43 -20.94
CA GLU A 204 7.06 -5.90 -20.97
C GLU A 204 7.14 -6.52 -19.57
N LEU A 205 8.08 -6.09 -18.72
CA LEU A 205 8.18 -6.59 -17.35
C LEU A 205 6.90 -6.35 -16.53
N THR A 206 6.29 -5.19 -16.69
CA THR A 206 5.05 -4.83 -15.98
C THR A 206 3.86 -5.63 -16.47
N SER A 207 3.79 -5.88 -17.79
CA SER A 207 2.76 -6.73 -18.40
C SER A 207 2.85 -8.16 -17.88
N HIS A 208 4.05 -8.74 -17.80
CA HIS A 208 4.25 -10.08 -17.24
C HIS A 208 3.75 -10.19 -15.80
N VAL A 209 4.08 -9.22 -14.94
CA VAL A 209 3.61 -9.22 -13.54
C VAL A 209 2.11 -9.03 -13.47
N GLY A 210 1.54 -8.09 -14.22
CA GLY A 210 0.10 -7.82 -14.24
C GLY A 210 -0.72 -9.05 -14.68
N GLU A 211 -0.27 -9.73 -15.73
CA GLU A 211 -0.89 -10.97 -16.21
C GLU A 211 -0.72 -12.11 -15.22
N MET A 212 0.44 -12.23 -14.59
CA MET A 212 0.69 -13.21 -13.54
C MET A 212 -0.23 -13.02 -12.35
N ILE A 213 -0.43 -11.79 -11.87
CA ILE A 213 -1.38 -11.48 -10.81
C ILE A 213 -2.80 -11.92 -11.18
N LYS A 214 -3.24 -11.61 -12.40
CA LYS A 214 -4.58 -11.99 -12.87
C LYS A 214 -4.74 -13.51 -12.96
N ALA A 215 -3.75 -14.19 -13.53
CA ALA A 215 -3.75 -15.65 -13.67
C ALA A 215 -3.77 -16.37 -12.31
N GLU A 216 -2.95 -15.91 -11.36
CA GLU A 216 -2.93 -16.47 -10.00
C GLU A 216 -4.26 -16.23 -9.27
N TYR A 217 -4.84 -15.05 -9.42
CA TYR A 217 -6.15 -14.76 -8.84
C TYR A 217 -7.24 -15.67 -9.42
N GLU A 218 -7.30 -15.82 -10.74
CA GLU A 218 -8.26 -16.69 -11.40
C GLU A 218 -8.10 -18.16 -11.01
N ALA A 219 -6.85 -18.62 -10.90
CA ALA A 219 -6.55 -19.97 -10.48
C ALA A 219 -7.02 -20.29 -9.06
N ARG A 220 -6.94 -19.31 -8.13
CA ARG A 220 -7.31 -19.50 -6.72
C ARG A 220 -8.79 -19.29 -6.44
N TYR A 221 -9.39 -18.26 -7.05
CA TYR A 221 -10.71 -17.78 -6.61
C TYR A 221 -11.83 -17.94 -7.63
N LYS A 222 -11.52 -18.07 -8.94
CA LYS A 222 -12.56 -18.23 -9.96
C LYS A 222 -12.82 -19.66 -10.39
N LYS A 223 -11.87 -20.59 -10.22
CA LYS A 223 -12.02 -22.00 -10.57
C LYS A 223 -12.81 -22.83 -9.54
N SER A 224 -13.20 -22.26 -8.42
CA SER A 224 -13.96 -22.94 -7.35
C SER A 224 -15.47 -22.74 -7.47
N GLY A 225 -15.98 -22.21 -8.57
CA GLY A 225 -17.37 -21.82 -8.77
C GLY A 225 -18.08 -22.49 -9.98
N GLU A 226 -17.54 -23.63 -10.53
CA GLU A 226 -18.27 -24.50 -11.45
C GLU A 226 -18.68 -25.81 -10.80
#